data_ccb3ad6ff5a22980ae7e69351f748201
#
_entry.id   ccb3ad6ff5a22980ae7e69351f748201
#
_cell.length_a   1.000
_cell.length_b   1.000
_cell.length_c   1.000
_cell.angle_alpha   90.00
_cell.angle_beta   90.00
_cell.angle_gamma   90.00
#
_symmetry.space_group_name_H-M   'P 1'
#
loop_
_entity.id
_entity.type
_entity.pdbx_description
1 polymer ?
#
loop_
_entity_poly.entity_id
_entity_poly.type
_entity_poly.pdbx_seq_one_letter_code
_entity_poly.pdbx_strand_id
1 'polypeptide(L)'
;GSNYVYKLKCELFEYEDEVIDTSIDIIDTQVEDEGYIAEIKLVGVGRTASANAFVGSGYIREIFLNNDGFNYTSTPTVSISTSPSALNLSDAKAVAFTTERAGMKSVEKILLTNAGFGYTVAPTITITGGGGTGAAATCSINTSSNGIVRFSILDGGVGFGTVPVVNIPVPNAGVASDRAVGLASIGIDATSGFNEVKEIFITNPGAAYTTAPTITIGDPETISGIGTYHFNEVVQGMRSGTQARVKNWDYDTKILKVGN
;
A
#
# COMPACT_ATOMS: atom_id res chain seq x y z
N GLY A 1 42.05 33.90 2.55
CA GLY A 1 40.92 33.18 1.99
C GLY A 1 39.86 33.01 3.04
N SER A 2 38.65 33.52 2.83
CA SER A 2 37.52 33.37 3.72
C SER A 2 36.78 32.09 3.38
N ASN A 3 36.77 31.15 4.30
CA ASN A 3 35.97 29.94 4.19
C ASN A 3 34.50 30.33 4.37
N TYR A 4 33.73 30.25 3.30
CA TYR A 4 32.28 30.33 3.36
C TYR A 4 31.69 28.93 3.56
N VAL A 5 31.09 28.69 4.70
CA VAL A 5 30.32 27.49 4.99
C VAL A 5 28.90 27.77 4.51
N TYR A 6 28.50 27.17 3.41
CA TYR A 6 27.10 27.19 2.97
C TYR A 6 26.36 26.02 3.61
N LYS A 7 25.42 26.32 4.51
CA LYS A 7 24.43 25.35 4.96
C LYS A 7 23.35 25.21 3.91
N LEU A 8 23.39 24.15 3.13
CA LEU A 8 22.24 23.75 2.31
C LEU A 8 21.20 23.15 3.26
N LYS A 9 20.20 23.95 3.66
CA LYS A 9 19.06 23.45 4.41
C LYS A 9 18.04 22.94 3.40
N CYS A 10 18.09 21.64 3.07
CA CYS A 10 16.99 21.01 2.37
C CYS A 10 15.90 20.71 3.40
N GLU A 11 14.92 21.59 3.49
CA GLU A 11 13.68 21.29 4.21
C GLU A 11 12.80 20.50 3.25
N LEU A 12 12.60 19.23 3.55
CA LEU A 12 11.64 18.38 2.86
C LEU A 12 10.25 18.62 3.46
N PHE A 13 9.25 18.64 2.58
CA PHE A 13 7.84 18.95 2.80
C PHE A 13 7.32 18.64 4.21
N GLU A 14 6.88 19.70 4.93
CA GLU A 14 5.85 19.55 5.94
C GLU A 14 4.52 19.29 5.24
N TYR A 15 4.02 18.08 5.34
CA TYR A 15 2.60 17.84 5.39
C TYR A 15 2.22 17.97 6.87
N GLU A 16 1.17 18.72 7.17
CA GLU A 16 0.73 18.98 8.55
C GLU A 16 0.72 17.68 9.35
N ASP A 17 1.46 17.68 10.48
CA ASP A 17 1.50 16.75 11.59
C ASP A 17 2.55 15.63 11.66
N GLU A 18 3.44 15.40 10.69
CA GLU A 18 4.60 14.53 10.96
C GLU A 18 5.88 15.04 10.32
N VAL A 19 6.90 15.19 11.14
CA VAL A 19 8.26 15.53 10.72
C VAL A 19 8.84 14.31 10.01
N ILE A 20 8.95 14.37 8.69
CA ILE A 20 9.78 13.43 7.95
C ILE A 20 11.23 13.82 8.23
N ASP A 21 11.90 13.07 9.10
CA ASP A 21 13.32 13.25 9.38
C ASP A 21 14.13 12.70 8.21
N THR A 22 14.36 13.55 7.22
CA THR A 22 15.38 13.31 6.21
C THR A 22 16.62 14.06 6.61
N SER A 23 17.54 13.39 7.28
CA SER A 23 18.88 13.93 7.49
C SER A 23 19.64 13.90 6.16
N ILE A 24 19.90 15.06 5.59
CA ILE A 24 20.92 15.21 4.56
C ILE A 24 22.21 15.53 5.28
N ASP A 25 23.08 14.55 5.42
CA ASP A 25 24.43 14.78 5.90
C ASP A 25 25.30 15.28 4.75
N ILE A 26 25.73 16.52 4.82
CA ILE A 26 26.81 17.02 3.96
C ILE A 26 28.10 16.47 4.55
N ILE A 27 28.63 15.42 3.91
CA ILE A 27 29.75 14.64 4.46
C ILE A 27 31.08 15.29 4.17
N ASP A 28 31.22 16.07 3.08
CA ASP A 28 32.45 16.80 2.78
C ASP A 28 32.21 17.94 1.78
N THR A 29 32.90 19.06 1.97
CA THR A 29 33.00 20.15 1.00
C THR A 29 34.47 20.31 0.64
N GLN A 30 34.86 19.84 -0.52
CA GLN A 30 36.17 20.17 -1.11
C GLN A 30 36.02 21.35 -2.06
N VAL A 31 36.85 22.35 -1.84
CA VAL A 31 36.98 23.49 -2.76
C VAL A 31 38.11 23.16 -3.73
N GLU A 32 37.75 22.78 -4.95
CA GLU A 32 38.70 22.75 -6.06
C GLU A 32 38.64 24.09 -6.82
N ASP A 33 39.70 24.44 -7.54
CA ASP A 33 39.88 25.76 -8.19
C ASP A 33 38.77 26.12 -9.21
N GLU A 34 37.83 25.24 -9.49
CA GLU A 34 36.74 25.41 -10.47
C GLU A 34 35.32 25.19 -9.91
N GLY A 35 35.09 25.33 -8.63
CA GLY A 35 33.73 25.29 -8.04
C GLY A 35 33.57 24.38 -6.84
N TYR A 36 32.46 24.56 -6.14
CA TYR A 36 32.11 23.76 -4.96
C TYR A 36 31.50 22.41 -5.39
N ILE A 37 32.01 21.33 -4.83
CA ILE A 37 31.38 20.01 -4.96
C ILE A 37 30.74 19.69 -3.61
N ALA A 38 29.43 19.49 -3.58
CA ALA A 38 28.71 18.99 -2.42
C ALA A 38 28.41 17.50 -2.61
N GLU A 39 28.67 16.70 -1.59
CA GLU A 39 28.21 15.32 -1.53
C GLU A 39 26.88 15.26 -0.78
N ILE A 40 25.88 14.72 -1.43
CA ILE A 40 24.55 14.54 -0.87
C ILE A 40 24.29 13.04 -0.79
N LYS A 41 24.18 12.52 0.44
CA LYS A 41 23.71 11.16 0.64
C LYS A 41 22.20 11.15 0.58
N LEU A 42 21.64 10.46 -0.41
CA LEU A 42 20.21 10.28 -0.52
C LEU A 42 19.77 9.19 0.45
N VAL A 43 19.13 9.58 1.54
CA VAL A 43 18.51 8.68 2.51
C VAL A 43 17.04 8.48 2.09
N GLY A 44 16.58 7.25 2.05
CA GLY A 44 15.23 6.94 1.64
C GLY A 44 14.19 7.56 2.57
N VAL A 45 13.15 8.09 1.97
CA VAL A 45 11.97 8.59 2.69
C VAL A 45 10.95 7.47 2.73
N GLY A 46 10.75 6.90 3.91
CA GLY A 46 9.71 5.92 4.13
C GLY A 46 8.80 6.38 5.27
N ARG A 47 7.51 6.27 5.07
CA ARG A 47 6.51 6.52 6.11
C ARG A 47 5.63 5.30 6.26
N THR A 48 5.50 4.80 7.50
CA THR A 48 4.67 3.64 7.80
C THR A 48 3.20 3.93 7.53
N ALA A 49 2.52 2.98 6.90
CA ALA A 49 1.09 3.06 6.69
C ALA A 49 0.32 2.73 7.98
N SER A 50 -0.86 3.30 8.14
CA SER A 50 -1.76 3.02 9.26
C SER A 50 -3.18 2.72 8.78
N ALA A 51 -3.88 1.84 9.49
CA ALA A 51 -5.26 1.49 9.19
C ALA A 51 -6.02 1.03 10.43
N ASN A 52 -7.33 1.21 10.42
CA ASN A 52 -8.25 0.69 11.42
C ASN A 52 -8.95 -0.58 10.95
N ALA A 53 -9.18 -1.51 11.88
CA ALA A 53 -10.03 -2.68 11.68
C ALA A 53 -11.43 -2.43 12.23
N PHE A 54 -12.43 -3.02 11.60
CA PHE A 54 -13.82 -3.03 12.04
C PHE A 54 -14.26 -4.47 12.25
N VAL A 55 -15.01 -4.72 13.30
CA VAL A 55 -15.49 -6.04 13.65
C VAL A 55 -17.02 -6.12 13.57
N GLY A 56 -17.53 -7.30 13.23
CA GLY A 56 -18.95 -7.55 13.11
C GLY A 56 -19.26 -9.05 13.05
N SER A 57 -20.53 -9.42 13.20
CA SER A 57 -21.04 -10.79 13.05
C SER A 57 -21.98 -10.91 11.85
N GLY A 58 -22.21 -12.13 11.38
CA GLY A 58 -22.97 -12.34 10.15
C GLY A 58 -22.21 -11.80 8.92
N TYR A 59 -20.96 -12.16 8.79
CA TYR A 59 -20.06 -11.72 7.74
C TYR A 59 -19.71 -12.83 6.76
N ILE A 60 -19.28 -12.49 5.55
CA ILE A 60 -18.73 -13.46 4.62
C ILE A 60 -17.36 -13.90 5.12
N ARG A 61 -17.27 -15.20 5.42
CA ARG A 61 -16.02 -15.80 5.88
C ARG A 61 -15.06 -16.10 4.74
N GLU A 62 -15.58 -16.61 3.64
CA GLU A 62 -14.79 -17.08 2.51
C GLU A 62 -15.60 -17.04 1.22
N ILE A 63 -14.93 -16.71 0.11
CA ILE A 63 -15.48 -16.79 -1.23
C ILE A 63 -14.80 -17.95 -1.96
N PHE A 64 -15.61 -18.82 -2.54
CA PHE A 64 -15.17 -19.97 -3.34
C PHE A 64 -15.39 -19.64 -4.81
N LEU A 65 -14.29 -19.61 -5.58
CA LEU A 65 -14.36 -19.51 -7.03
C LEU A 65 -14.71 -20.91 -7.59
N ASN A 66 -15.95 -21.09 -8.02
CA ASN A 66 -16.45 -22.35 -8.53
C ASN A 66 -16.09 -22.59 -10.01
N ASN A 67 -15.99 -21.50 -10.76
CA ASN A 67 -15.57 -21.48 -12.15
C ASN A 67 -14.81 -20.18 -12.42
N ASP A 68 -13.65 -20.28 -13.02
CA ASP A 68 -12.78 -19.14 -13.34
C ASP A 68 -13.23 -18.37 -14.60
N GLY A 69 -14.13 -18.97 -15.41
CA GLY A 69 -14.56 -18.38 -16.68
C GLY A 69 -13.40 -18.25 -17.67
N PHE A 70 -13.65 -17.60 -18.79
CA PHE A 70 -12.65 -17.44 -19.85
C PHE A 70 -12.91 -16.22 -20.74
N ASN A 71 -11.90 -15.86 -21.55
CA ASN A 71 -11.96 -14.76 -22.53
C ASN A 71 -12.18 -13.36 -21.93
N TYR A 72 -11.77 -13.11 -20.71
CA TYR A 72 -11.80 -11.77 -20.16
C TYR A 72 -10.76 -10.88 -20.84
N THR A 73 -11.15 -9.69 -21.25
CA THR A 73 -10.25 -8.64 -21.79
C THR A 73 -9.88 -7.62 -20.74
N SER A 74 -10.74 -7.45 -19.74
CA SER A 74 -10.51 -6.64 -18.55
C SER A 74 -11.05 -7.34 -17.31
N THR A 75 -10.71 -6.82 -16.12
CA THR A 75 -11.19 -7.36 -14.84
C THR A 75 -12.72 -7.24 -14.75
N PRO A 76 -13.44 -8.32 -14.47
CA PRO A 76 -14.90 -8.28 -14.27
C PRO A 76 -15.26 -7.61 -12.93
N THR A 77 -16.49 -7.11 -12.86
CA THR A 77 -17.08 -6.58 -11.64
C THR A 77 -17.69 -7.71 -10.81
N VAL A 78 -17.41 -7.73 -9.52
CA VAL A 78 -18.02 -8.64 -8.54
C VAL A 78 -19.10 -7.87 -7.78
N SER A 79 -20.33 -8.32 -7.87
CA SER A 79 -21.47 -7.80 -7.12
C SER A 79 -21.94 -8.85 -6.12
N ILE A 80 -22.16 -8.43 -4.88
CA ILE A 80 -22.65 -9.27 -3.79
C ILE A 80 -24.01 -8.70 -3.35
N SER A 81 -25.01 -9.57 -3.20
CA SER A 81 -26.33 -9.11 -2.77
C SER A 81 -26.28 -8.44 -1.41
N THR A 82 -27.13 -7.45 -1.21
CA THR A 82 -27.16 -6.60 0.00
C THR A 82 -27.41 -7.40 1.28
N SER A 83 -26.84 -6.92 2.37
CA SER A 83 -27.12 -7.43 3.70
C SER A 83 -28.54 -7.10 4.13
N PRO A 84 -29.24 -8.00 4.85
CA PRO A 84 -30.51 -7.68 5.49
C PRO A 84 -30.42 -6.57 6.54
N SER A 85 -29.21 -6.26 7.01
CA SER A 85 -28.97 -5.16 7.94
C SER A 85 -29.16 -3.82 7.21
N ALA A 86 -30.02 -2.97 7.74
CA ALA A 86 -30.27 -1.62 7.20
C ALA A 86 -29.19 -0.59 7.55
N LEU A 87 -28.06 -1.04 8.13
CA LEU A 87 -26.98 -0.16 8.54
C LEU A 87 -26.06 0.18 7.35
N ASN A 88 -25.62 1.43 7.27
CA ASN A 88 -24.61 1.84 6.30
C ASN A 88 -23.34 1.01 6.47
N LEU A 89 -22.71 0.62 5.35
CA LEU A 89 -21.49 -0.20 5.30
C LEU A 89 -21.67 -1.67 5.73
N SER A 90 -22.89 -2.16 5.88
CA SER A 90 -23.16 -3.59 6.16
C SER A 90 -22.94 -4.49 4.93
N ASP A 91 -23.00 -3.94 3.72
CA ASP A 91 -22.88 -4.72 2.50
C ASP A 91 -21.45 -5.17 2.26
N ALA A 92 -21.31 -6.45 1.90
CA ALA A 92 -20.05 -7.00 1.50
C ALA A 92 -19.60 -6.46 0.14
N LYS A 93 -18.30 -6.30 -0.04
CA LYS A 93 -17.66 -5.87 -1.29
C LYS A 93 -16.46 -6.75 -1.57
N ALA A 94 -16.25 -7.05 -2.85
CA ALA A 94 -15.12 -7.84 -3.31
C ALA A 94 -14.63 -7.34 -4.66
N VAL A 95 -13.38 -7.66 -4.99
CA VAL A 95 -12.76 -7.43 -6.29
C VAL A 95 -12.25 -8.74 -6.86
N ALA A 96 -12.36 -8.88 -8.17
CA ALA A 96 -11.78 -9.99 -8.91
C ALA A 96 -10.35 -9.65 -9.34
N PHE A 97 -9.49 -10.65 -9.37
CA PHE A 97 -8.17 -10.61 -9.98
C PHE A 97 -8.18 -11.59 -11.15
N THR A 98 -7.56 -11.19 -12.25
CA THR A 98 -7.48 -12.03 -13.46
C THR A 98 -6.04 -12.45 -13.69
N THR A 99 -5.86 -13.65 -14.21
CA THR A 99 -4.60 -14.18 -14.71
C THR A 99 -4.73 -14.54 -16.19
N GLU A 100 -3.60 -14.49 -16.89
CA GLU A 100 -3.55 -14.88 -18.30
C GLU A 100 -2.89 -16.25 -18.44
N ARG A 101 -3.57 -17.16 -19.15
CA ARG A 101 -3.05 -18.47 -19.49
C ARG A 101 -3.30 -18.73 -20.97
N ALA A 102 -2.25 -19.04 -21.71
CA ALA A 102 -2.31 -19.33 -23.15
C ALA A 102 -3.03 -18.24 -23.98
N GLY A 103 -2.81 -16.96 -23.65
CA GLY A 103 -3.42 -15.83 -24.34
C GLY A 103 -4.88 -15.53 -23.96
N MET A 104 -5.44 -16.26 -22.99
CA MET A 104 -6.80 -16.05 -22.48
C MET A 104 -6.76 -15.66 -21.01
N LYS A 105 -7.54 -14.65 -20.63
CA LYS A 105 -7.71 -14.27 -19.23
C LYS A 105 -8.89 -14.97 -18.60
N SER A 106 -8.68 -15.42 -17.37
CA SER A 106 -9.71 -15.98 -16.48
C SER A 106 -9.65 -15.29 -15.11
N VAL A 107 -10.66 -15.44 -14.30
CA VAL A 107 -10.66 -14.97 -12.90
C VAL A 107 -9.73 -15.89 -12.10
N GLU A 108 -8.69 -15.33 -11.50
CA GLU A 108 -7.76 -16.11 -10.67
C GLU A 108 -8.27 -16.28 -9.24
N LYS A 109 -8.75 -15.16 -8.67
CA LYS A 109 -9.25 -15.11 -7.30
C LYS A 109 -10.17 -13.92 -7.10
N ILE A 110 -10.98 -13.98 -6.04
CA ILE A 110 -11.85 -12.90 -5.58
C ILE A 110 -11.47 -12.58 -4.13
N LEU A 111 -11.12 -11.33 -3.85
CA LEU A 111 -10.73 -10.88 -2.51
C LEU A 111 -11.76 -9.90 -1.95
N LEU A 112 -12.09 -10.06 -0.67
CA LEU A 112 -12.99 -9.18 0.04
C LEU A 112 -12.28 -7.86 0.40
N THR A 113 -12.90 -6.75 0.06
CA THR A 113 -12.55 -5.42 0.59
C THR A 113 -13.39 -5.08 1.81
N ASN A 114 -14.60 -5.66 1.87
CA ASN A 114 -15.50 -5.61 3.01
C ASN A 114 -16.23 -6.94 3.11
N ALA A 115 -16.10 -7.64 4.23
CA ALA A 115 -16.81 -8.91 4.44
C ALA A 115 -18.29 -8.72 4.77
N GLY A 116 -18.75 -7.48 4.96
CA GLY A 116 -20.09 -7.14 5.36
C GLY A 116 -20.42 -7.61 6.79
N PHE A 117 -21.63 -7.36 7.22
CA PHE A 117 -22.17 -7.91 8.47
C PHE A 117 -23.69 -7.97 8.44
N GLY A 118 -24.27 -8.75 9.36
CA GLY A 118 -25.71 -8.92 9.45
C GLY A 118 -26.31 -9.92 8.45
N TYR A 119 -25.50 -10.67 7.72
CA TYR A 119 -25.98 -11.77 6.88
C TYR A 119 -26.44 -12.93 7.75
N THR A 120 -27.65 -13.41 7.48
CA THR A 120 -28.22 -14.62 8.12
C THR A 120 -28.17 -15.82 7.18
N VAL A 121 -28.04 -15.57 5.87
CA VAL A 121 -27.85 -16.56 4.81
C VAL A 121 -26.75 -16.07 3.88
N ALA A 122 -26.06 -17.00 3.21
CA ALA A 122 -25.01 -16.67 2.27
C ALA A 122 -25.57 -15.82 1.11
N PRO A 123 -25.01 -14.63 0.84
CA PRO A 123 -25.44 -13.79 -0.26
C PRO A 123 -25.10 -14.38 -1.63
N THR A 124 -25.83 -13.97 -2.65
CA THR A 124 -25.50 -14.30 -4.04
C THR A 124 -24.33 -13.46 -4.52
N ILE A 125 -23.37 -14.11 -5.18
CA ILE A 125 -22.24 -13.45 -5.84
C ILE A 125 -22.46 -13.49 -7.34
N THR A 126 -22.41 -12.34 -8.00
CA THR A 126 -22.55 -12.19 -9.45
C THR A 126 -21.28 -11.58 -10.01
N ILE A 127 -20.72 -12.20 -11.06
CA ILE A 127 -19.51 -11.74 -11.77
C ILE A 127 -19.93 -11.34 -13.19
N THR A 128 -19.73 -10.07 -13.53
CA THR A 128 -20.21 -9.49 -14.79
C THR A 128 -19.18 -8.58 -15.43
N GLY A 129 -19.31 -8.36 -16.73
CA GLY A 129 -18.43 -7.49 -17.50
C GLY A 129 -17.08 -8.12 -17.84
N GLY A 130 -16.10 -7.29 -18.15
CA GLY A 130 -14.76 -7.74 -18.51
C GLY A 130 -14.64 -8.45 -19.87
N GLY A 131 -15.74 -8.55 -20.65
CA GLY A 131 -15.75 -9.19 -21.97
C GLY A 131 -15.70 -10.71 -21.98
N GLY A 132 -15.48 -11.35 -20.84
CA GLY A 132 -15.45 -12.80 -20.68
C GLY A 132 -16.79 -13.39 -20.20
N THR A 133 -16.80 -14.67 -19.96
CA THR A 133 -18.00 -15.40 -19.53
C THR A 133 -17.66 -16.60 -18.65
N GLY A 134 -18.66 -17.11 -17.94
CA GLY A 134 -18.60 -18.39 -17.21
C GLY A 134 -18.02 -18.32 -15.81
N ALA A 135 -17.45 -17.22 -15.35
CA ALA A 135 -17.00 -17.14 -13.96
C ALA A 135 -18.17 -17.21 -12.98
N ALA A 136 -18.02 -18.02 -11.94
CA ALA A 136 -19.04 -18.23 -10.92
C ALA A 136 -18.38 -18.40 -9.55
N ALA A 137 -18.98 -17.83 -8.52
CA ALA A 137 -18.52 -17.94 -7.15
C ALA A 137 -19.66 -18.10 -6.16
N THR A 138 -19.37 -18.73 -5.04
CA THR A 138 -20.23 -18.86 -3.86
C THR A 138 -19.47 -18.38 -2.62
N CYS A 139 -20.14 -18.20 -1.50
CA CYS A 139 -19.49 -17.84 -0.23
C CYS A 139 -20.07 -18.60 0.96
N SER A 140 -19.28 -18.67 2.01
CA SER A 140 -19.73 -19.06 3.34
C SER A 140 -19.83 -17.84 4.26
N ILE A 141 -20.70 -17.90 5.26
CA ILE A 141 -20.86 -16.85 6.29
C ILE A 141 -20.56 -17.38 7.68
N ASN A 142 -20.23 -16.50 8.60
CA ASN A 142 -20.13 -16.79 10.03
C ASN A 142 -21.10 -15.88 10.81
N THR A 143 -22.09 -16.48 11.46
CA THR A 143 -23.09 -15.78 12.26
C THR A 143 -22.88 -15.95 13.77
N SER A 144 -21.94 -16.81 14.18
CA SER A 144 -21.78 -17.25 15.57
C SER A 144 -20.78 -16.41 16.37
N SER A 145 -19.90 -15.68 15.71
CA SER A 145 -18.88 -14.84 16.36
C SER A 145 -18.53 -13.64 15.50
N ASN A 146 -17.84 -12.66 16.08
CA ASN A 146 -17.36 -11.49 15.35
C ASN A 146 -16.01 -11.77 14.69
N GLY A 147 -15.87 -11.33 13.46
CA GLY A 147 -14.62 -11.27 12.70
C GLY A 147 -14.31 -9.86 12.25
N ILE A 148 -13.14 -9.64 11.69
CA ILE A 148 -12.80 -8.36 11.04
C ILE A 148 -13.52 -8.30 9.71
N VAL A 149 -14.42 -7.34 9.58
CA VAL A 149 -15.27 -7.22 8.40
C VAL A 149 -14.76 -6.18 7.40
N ARG A 150 -13.90 -5.25 7.84
CA ARG A 150 -13.35 -4.19 7.00
C ARG A 150 -12.10 -3.59 7.61
N PHE A 151 -11.19 -3.15 6.75
CA PHE A 151 -10.12 -2.21 7.07
C PHE A 151 -10.43 -0.83 6.48
N SER A 152 -9.96 0.20 7.14
CA SER A 152 -9.97 1.58 6.64
C SER A 152 -8.56 2.13 6.74
N ILE A 153 -7.97 2.45 5.61
CA ILE A 153 -6.66 3.10 5.56
C ILE A 153 -6.83 4.52 6.12
N LEU A 154 -6.05 4.86 7.12
CA LEU A 154 -5.95 6.21 7.68
C LEU A 154 -4.86 6.99 6.97
N ASP A 155 -3.74 6.31 6.74
CA ASP A 155 -2.58 6.81 6.05
C ASP A 155 -1.98 5.66 5.21
N GLY A 156 -1.81 5.89 3.92
CA GLY A 156 -1.22 4.90 3.03
C GLY A 156 0.30 4.73 3.20
N GLY A 157 0.94 5.63 3.98
CA GLY A 157 2.39 5.67 4.07
C GLY A 157 3.05 6.04 2.74
N VAL A 158 4.35 5.96 2.65
CA VAL A 158 5.11 6.19 1.40
C VAL A 158 6.36 5.33 1.36
N GLY A 159 6.81 5.01 0.14
CA GLY A 159 8.13 4.42 -0.06
C GLY A 159 8.16 2.89 0.01
N PHE A 160 7.03 2.24 -0.19
CA PHE A 160 6.97 0.78 -0.22
C PHE A 160 7.56 0.24 -1.54
N GLY A 161 8.68 -0.49 -1.45
CA GLY A 161 9.25 -1.24 -2.57
C GLY A 161 8.55 -2.57 -2.80
N THR A 162 8.11 -3.19 -1.70
CA THR A 162 7.35 -4.44 -1.67
C THR A 162 6.06 -4.29 -0.89
N VAL A 163 5.13 -5.23 -1.07
CA VAL A 163 3.87 -5.24 -0.32
C VAL A 163 4.16 -5.49 1.16
N PRO A 164 3.79 -4.56 2.07
CA PRO A 164 4.07 -4.74 3.50
C PRO A 164 3.20 -5.83 4.13
N VAL A 165 3.72 -6.45 5.18
CA VAL A 165 2.96 -7.40 5.99
C VAL A 165 1.96 -6.66 6.86
N VAL A 166 0.71 -7.11 6.87
CA VAL A 166 -0.33 -6.64 7.79
C VAL A 166 -0.37 -7.55 9.01
N ASN A 167 0.08 -7.05 10.14
CA ASN A 167 0.08 -7.79 11.39
C ASN A 167 -1.21 -7.52 12.16
N ILE A 168 -1.98 -8.58 12.37
CA ILE A 168 -3.23 -8.54 13.12
C ILE A 168 -3.04 -9.41 14.38
N PRO A 169 -3.31 -8.89 15.58
CA PRO A 169 -3.16 -9.69 16.79
C PRO A 169 -4.19 -10.83 16.87
N VAL A 170 -3.88 -11.82 17.68
CA VAL A 170 -4.83 -12.89 18.02
C VAL A 170 -6.08 -12.26 18.66
N PRO A 171 -7.29 -12.76 18.34
CA PRO A 171 -8.51 -12.23 18.93
C PRO A 171 -8.51 -12.39 20.44
N ASN A 172 -9.11 -11.41 21.12
CA ASN A 172 -9.08 -11.33 22.59
C ASN A 172 -9.98 -12.39 23.29
N ALA A 173 -10.89 -13.03 22.58
CA ALA A 173 -11.74 -14.11 23.10
C ALA A 173 -11.56 -15.42 22.32
N GLY A 174 -10.49 -15.54 21.52
CA GLY A 174 -10.22 -16.70 20.67
C GLY A 174 -8.83 -17.27 20.84
N VAL A 175 -8.46 -18.14 19.92
CA VAL A 175 -7.15 -18.78 19.84
C VAL A 175 -6.40 -18.36 18.56
N ALA A 176 -5.15 -18.77 18.43
CA ALA A 176 -4.31 -18.35 17.29
C ALA A 176 -4.91 -18.73 15.92
N SER A 177 -5.65 -19.82 15.82
CA SER A 177 -6.35 -20.23 14.59
C SER A 177 -7.51 -19.32 14.19
N ASP A 178 -8.02 -18.52 15.14
CA ASP A 178 -9.11 -17.57 14.90
C ASP A 178 -8.59 -16.21 14.40
N ARG A 179 -7.27 -16.07 14.22
CA ARG A 179 -6.66 -14.82 13.76
C ARG A 179 -7.12 -14.47 12.36
N ALA A 180 -7.50 -13.21 12.18
CA ALA A 180 -7.76 -12.65 10.86
C ALA A 180 -6.46 -12.51 10.06
N VAL A 181 -6.59 -12.53 8.73
CA VAL A 181 -5.48 -12.31 7.80
C VAL A 181 -5.89 -11.24 6.80
N GLY A 182 -5.05 -10.22 6.68
CA GLY A 182 -5.17 -9.16 5.69
C GLY A 182 -4.01 -9.19 4.71
N LEU A 183 -4.28 -8.81 3.47
CA LEU A 183 -3.30 -8.66 2.40
C LEU A 183 -3.29 -7.21 1.94
N ALA A 184 -2.19 -6.50 2.15
CA ALA A 184 -2.04 -5.15 1.62
C ALA A 184 -1.87 -5.15 0.10
N SER A 185 -2.26 -4.07 -0.52
CA SER A 185 -1.96 -3.75 -1.92
C SER A 185 -1.31 -2.39 -1.96
N ILE A 186 -0.25 -2.25 -2.75
CA ILE A 186 0.45 -1.00 -2.95
C ILE A 186 0.22 -0.46 -4.36
N GLY A 187 0.31 0.84 -4.50
CA GLY A 187 0.20 1.51 -5.78
C GLY A 187 0.79 2.91 -5.71
N ILE A 188 1.12 3.46 -6.87
CA ILE A 188 1.72 4.79 -6.96
C ILE A 188 0.68 5.84 -6.51
N ASP A 189 1.10 6.71 -5.60
CA ASP A 189 0.39 7.95 -5.32
C ASP A 189 0.73 8.99 -6.40
N ALA A 190 -0.30 9.58 -6.99
CA ALA A 190 -0.14 10.53 -8.09
C ALA A 190 0.55 11.83 -7.66
N THR A 191 0.50 12.16 -6.37
CA THR A 191 1.07 13.40 -5.82
C THR A 191 2.55 13.25 -5.48
N SER A 192 2.90 12.16 -4.79
CA SER A 192 4.27 11.89 -4.35
C SER A 192 5.11 11.14 -5.39
N GLY A 193 4.45 10.39 -6.30
CA GLY A 193 5.12 9.50 -7.26
C GLY A 193 5.67 8.22 -6.64
N PHE A 194 5.46 7.98 -5.34
CA PHE A 194 5.91 6.79 -4.61
C PHE A 194 4.76 5.82 -4.37
N ASN A 195 5.12 4.55 -4.12
CA ASN A 195 4.12 3.57 -3.72
C ASN A 195 3.64 3.83 -2.29
N GLU A 196 2.34 3.73 -2.11
CA GLU A 196 1.66 3.73 -0.82
C GLU A 196 0.73 2.52 -0.71
N VAL A 197 0.28 2.18 0.49
CA VAL A 197 -0.76 1.17 0.70
C VAL A 197 -2.10 1.74 0.26
N LYS A 198 -2.68 1.17 -0.80
CA LYS A 198 -3.96 1.60 -1.37
C LYS A 198 -5.15 0.90 -0.74
N GLU A 199 -4.98 -0.36 -0.36
CA GLU A 199 -6.07 -1.18 0.16
C GLU A 199 -5.53 -2.35 0.99
N ILE A 200 -6.33 -2.83 1.93
CA ILE A 200 -6.09 -4.08 2.66
C ILE A 200 -7.28 -4.99 2.40
N PHE A 201 -7.03 -6.07 1.67
CA PHE A 201 -8.01 -7.12 1.42
C PHE A 201 -8.12 -8.05 2.63
N ILE A 202 -9.32 -8.55 2.87
CA ILE A 202 -9.59 -9.57 3.87
C ILE A 202 -9.45 -10.93 3.19
N THR A 203 -8.43 -11.68 3.54
CA THR A 203 -8.25 -13.06 3.07
C THR A 203 -8.83 -14.07 4.05
N ASN A 204 -8.86 -13.71 5.34
CA ASN A 204 -9.56 -14.42 6.38
C ASN A 204 -10.08 -13.42 7.42
N PRO A 205 -11.39 -13.27 7.62
CA PRO A 205 -11.94 -12.38 8.63
C PRO A 205 -11.60 -12.78 10.09
N GLY A 206 -11.16 -14.01 10.31
CA GLY A 206 -10.98 -14.56 11.65
C GLY A 206 -12.30 -14.74 12.40
N ALA A 207 -12.21 -14.85 13.71
CA ALA A 207 -13.35 -15.02 14.61
C ALA A 207 -13.02 -14.53 16.02
N ALA A 208 -14.00 -14.44 16.89
CA ALA A 208 -13.87 -14.17 18.32
C ALA A 208 -13.19 -12.82 18.68
N TYR A 209 -13.29 -11.81 17.81
CA TYR A 209 -12.93 -10.45 18.15
C TYR A 209 -14.07 -9.77 18.88
N THR A 210 -13.90 -9.47 20.16
CA THR A 210 -14.92 -8.73 20.95
C THR A 210 -14.74 -7.22 20.84
N THR A 211 -13.53 -6.79 20.48
CA THR A 211 -13.19 -5.40 20.18
C THR A 211 -12.32 -5.34 18.92
N ALA A 212 -12.33 -4.21 18.22
CA ALA A 212 -11.45 -3.99 17.08
C ALA A 212 -9.98 -4.04 17.53
N PRO A 213 -9.15 -4.89 16.93
CA PRO A 213 -7.75 -4.98 17.27
C PRO A 213 -6.97 -3.79 16.69
N THR A 214 -5.89 -3.42 17.36
CA THR A 214 -4.87 -2.55 16.76
C THR A 214 -4.07 -3.37 15.76
N ILE A 215 -4.05 -2.93 14.51
CA ILE A 215 -3.26 -3.55 13.46
C ILE A 215 -1.98 -2.76 13.23
N THR A 216 -0.92 -3.45 12.83
CA THR A 216 0.33 -2.81 12.40
C THR A 216 0.65 -3.22 10.98
N ILE A 217 1.12 -2.28 10.19
CA ILE A 217 1.58 -2.49 8.82
C ILE A 217 3.10 -2.40 8.86
N GLY A 218 3.79 -3.33 8.21
CA GLY A 218 5.25 -3.34 8.17
C GLY A 218 5.79 -2.03 7.59
N ASP A 219 6.96 -1.64 8.08
CA ASP A 219 7.64 -0.44 7.61
C ASP A 219 7.96 -0.52 6.13
N PRO A 220 7.95 0.61 5.41
CA PRO A 220 8.45 0.66 4.06
C PRO A 220 9.94 0.31 4.04
N GLU A 221 10.37 -0.37 3.00
CA GLU A 221 11.80 -0.50 2.75
C GLU A 221 12.35 0.90 2.53
N THR A 222 13.47 1.22 3.21
CA THR A 222 14.16 2.49 2.96
C THR A 222 14.63 2.50 1.51
N ILE A 223 13.82 3.05 0.64
CA ILE A 223 14.21 3.27 -0.75
C ILE A 223 15.12 4.48 -0.75
N SER A 224 16.40 4.22 -0.61
CA SER A 224 17.42 5.20 -0.94
C SER A 224 17.23 5.54 -2.42
N GLY A 225 16.95 6.80 -2.71
CA GLY A 225 16.71 7.40 -4.01
C GLY A 225 16.67 6.46 -5.22
N ILE A 226 15.49 6.21 -5.74
CA ILE A 226 15.33 5.55 -7.04
C ILE A 226 15.61 6.58 -8.11
N GLY A 227 16.78 6.53 -8.71
CA GLY A 227 17.12 7.40 -9.80
C GLY A 227 18.48 7.02 -10.37
N THR A 228 18.63 7.16 -11.66
CA THR A 228 19.91 7.14 -12.33
C THR A 228 20.21 8.58 -12.69
N TYR A 229 21.27 9.14 -12.13
CA TYR A 229 21.71 10.49 -12.43
C TYR A 229 22.88 10.42 -13.42
N HIS A 230 22.84 11.26 -14.44
CA HIS A 230 23.88 11.31 -15.46
C HIS A 230 24.83 12.48 -15.22
N PHE A 231 26.11 12.29 -15.55
CA PHE A 231 27.10 13.35 -15.48
C PHE A 231 26.63 14.61 -16.22
N ASN A 232 26.77 15.76 -15.57
CA ASN A 232 26.38 17.08 -16.09
C ASN A 232 24.86 17.32 -16.20
N GLU A 233 24.02 16.40 -15.77
CA GLU A 233 22.59 16.63 -15.62
C GLU A 233 22.32 17.74 -14.59
N VAL A 234 21.30 18.57 -14.85
CA VAL A 234 20.90 19.61 -13.90
C VAL A 234 19.87 19.02 -12.93
N VAL A 235 20.19 19.04 -11.65
CA VAL A 235 19.26 18.72 -10.58
C VAL A 235 18.79 20.01 -9.92
N GLN A 236 17.51 20.05 -9.53
CA GLN A 236 16.92 21.21 -8.89
C GLN A 236 16.24 20.78 -7.58
N GLY A 237 16.57 21.46 -6.51
CA GLY A 237 15.84 21.32 -5.24
C GLY A 237 14.40 21.82 -5.44
N MET A 238 13.43 20.93 -5.30
CA MET A 238 12.02 21.27 -5.57
C MET A 238 11.49 22.40 -4.68
N ARG A 239 11.99 22.53 -3.47
CA ARG A 239 11.55 23.55 -2.52
C ARG A 239 12.41 24.82 -2.58
N SER A 240 13.73 24.67 -2.68
CA SER A 240 14.65 25.82 -2.69
C SER A 240 14.79 26.47 -4.08
N GLY A 241 14.44 25.76 -5.14
CA GLY A 241 14.71 26.16 -6.51
C GLY A 241 16.20 26.15 -6.88
N THR A 242 17.08 25.80 -5.93
CA THR A 242 18.54 25.75 -6.15
C THR A 242 18.87 24.69 -7.19
N GLN A 243 19.67 25.06 -8.18
CA GLN A 243 20.13 24.17 -9.22
C GLN A 243 21.61 23.85 -9.05
N ALA A 244 21.96 22.61 -9.38
CA ALA A 244 23.34 22.14 -9.43
C ALA A 244 23.51 21.12 -10.55
N ARG A 245 24.74 20.88 -10.99
CA ARG A 245 25.05 19.86 -11.99
C ARG A 245 25.59 18.61 -11.31
N VAL A 246 25.13 17.45 -11.77
CA VAL A 246 25.65 16.16 -11.32
C VAL A 246 27.09 16.00 -11.78
N LYS A 247 27.98 15.81 -10.83
CA LYS A 247 29.41 15.51 -11.07
C LYS A 247 29.70 14.02 -10.97
N ASN A 248 29.02 13.32 -10.07
CA ASN A 248 29.09 11.88 -9.95
C ASN A 248 27.83 11.34 -9.27
N TRP A 249 27.44 10.13 -9.62
CA TRP A 249 26.41 9.36 -8.94
C TRP A 249 26.94 7.97 -8.65
N ASP A 250 26.95 7.61 -7.36
CA ASP A 250 27.29 6.27 -6.90
C ASP A 250 25.99 5.55 -6.53
N TYR A 251 25.60 4.60 -7.35
CA TYR A 251 24.37 3.84 -7.17
C TYR A 251 24.40 2.95 -5.92
N ASP A 252 25.56 2.41 -5.54
CA ASP A 252 25.70 1.47 -4.43
C ASP A 252 25.65 2.20 -3.07
N THR A 253 26.36 3.32 -2.98
CA THR A 253 26.42 4.13 -1.75
C THR A 253 25.29 5.17 -1.66
N LYS A 254 24.56 5.40 -2.78
CA LYS A 254 23.53 6.45 -2.92
C LYS A 254 24.05 7.87 -2.66
N ILE A 255 25.31 8.09 -3.01
CA ILE A 255 25.93 9.41 -2.90
C ILE A 255 25.88 10.13 -4.25
N LEU A 256 25.24 11.29 -4.24
CA LEU A 256 25.18 12.21 -5.38
C LEU A 256 26.15 13.37 -5.14
N LYS A 257 27.19 13.49 -5.99
CA LYS A 257 28.08 14.66 -5.99
C LYS A 257 27.53 15.68 -6.97
N VAL A 258 27.35 16.89 -6.49
CA VAL A 258 26.83 18.01 -7.29
C VAL A 258 27.75 19.23 -7.15
N GLY A 259 27.77 20.04 -8.18
CA GLY A 259 28.55 21.29 -8.21
C GLY A 259 28.01 22.23 -9.27
N ASN A 260 28.54 23.43 -9.35
CA ASN A 260 28.21 24.42 -10.36
C ASN A 260 28.97 24.18 -11.68
#